data_9e2c5bad3e06718c21dee5a727f460eb
#
_entry.id   9e2c5bad3e06718c21dee5a727f460eb
#
_cell.length_a   1.000
_cell.length_b   1.000
_cell.length_c   1.000
_cell.angle_alpha   90.00
_cell.angle_beta   90.00
_cell.angle_gamma   90.00
#
_symmetry.space_group_name_H-M   'P 1'
#
loop_
_entity.id
_entity.type
_entity.pdbx_description
1 polymer ?
#
loop_
_entity_poly.entity_id
_entity_poly.type
_entity_poly.pdbx_seq_one_letter_code
_entity_poly.pdbx_strand_id
1 'polypeptide(L)'
;MLRLLLSADPWMGRCYGAQRWVDRLYTLGSPHTALRATAMRAFVDQRWPGAFFAPDVDYVAVAGELDLAEGFDLSRRVAKRSYTAINGDPDAAGDGLVPVGSALLAGAQPLVLPGVAHGGAFGPRWYGTPEVVERWWRG
;
A
#
# COMPACT_ATOMS: atom_id res chain seq x y z
N MET A 1 -4.74 -6.33 -6.14
CA MET A 1 -6.03 -6.28 -6.88
C MET A 1 -5.97 -5.36 -8.09
N LEU A 2 -5.50 -4.09 -7.96
CA LEU A 2 -5.50 -3.13 -9.09
C LEU A 2 -4.73 -3.63 -10.32
N ARG A 3 -3.62 -4.35 -10.14
CA ARG A 3 -2.86 -4.94 -11.27
C ARG A 3 -3.70 -5.89 -12.13
N LEU A 4 -4.64 -6.60 -11.52
CA LEU A 4 -5.59 -7.44 -12.25
C LEU A 4 -6.53 -6.59 -13.14
N LEU A 5 -6.98 -5.42 -12.65
CA LEU A 5 -7.79 -4.50 -13.44
C LEU A 5 -7.02 -3.85 -14.59
N LEU A 6 -5.71 -3.61 -14.40
CA LEU A 6 -4.85 -3.10 -15.46
C LEU A 6 -4.68 -4.13 -16.58
N SER A 7 -4.63 -5.41 -16.25
CA SER A 7 -4.42 -6.49 -17.23
C SER A 7 -5.57 -6.62 -18.22
N ALA A 8 -5.22 -6.96 -19.46
CA ALA A 8 -6.15 -7.42 -20.48
C ALA A 8 -6.48 -8.91 -20.39
N ASP A 9 -5.84 -9.65 -19.46
CA ASP A 9 -6.11 -11.07 -19.26
C ASP A 9 -7.54 -11.29 -18.73
N PRO A 10 -8.24 -12.31 -19.18
CA PRO A 10 -9.59 -12.59 -18.70
C PRO A 10 -9.56 -13.05 -17.25
N TRP A 11 -10.46 -12.47 -16.44
CA TRP A 11 -10.72 -12.88 -15.08
C TRP A 11 -12.23 -13.09 -14.87
N MET A 12 -12.63 -14.30 -14.45
CA MET A 12 -14.04 -14.66 -14.27
C MET A 12 -14.93 -14.27 -15.47
N GLY A 13 -14.42 -14.50 -16.69
CA GLY A 13 -15.13 -14.18 -17.94
C GLY A 13 -15.15 -12.70 -18.34
N ARG A 14 -14.38 -11.85 -17.66
CA ARG A 14 -14.27 -10.42 -17.99
C ARG A 14 -12.84 -10.01 -18.25
N CYS A 15 -12.61 -9.17 -19.26
CA CYS A 15 -11.35 -8.50 -19.55
C CYS A 15 -11.48 -7.02 -19.21
N TYR A 16 -10.60 -6.52 -18.33
CA TYR A 16 -10.65 -5.12 -17.90
C TYR A 16 -9.74 -4.24 -18.77
N GLY A 17 -8.46 -4.59 -18.89
CA GLY A 17 -7.51 -3.89 -19.76
C GLY A 17 -7.36 -2.40 -19.45
N ALA A 18 -7.48 -2.03 -18.14
CA ALA A 18 -7.51 -0.63 -17.73
C ALA A 18 -6.17 0.09 -17.93
N GLN A 19 -5.06 -0.63 -18.19
CA GLN A 19 -3.75 -0.02 -18.49
C GLN A 19 -3.80 1.01 -19.62
N ARG A 20 -4.71 0.85 -20.59
CA ARG A 20 -4.87 1.79 -21.70
C ARG A 20 -5.56 3.11 -21.36
N TRP A 21 -6.10 3.23 -20.14
CA TRP A 21 -6.85 4.37 -19.64
C TRP A 21 -6.25 4.97 -18.36
N VAL A 22 -5.22 4.31 -17.81
CA VAL A 22 -4.61 4.67 -16.53
C VAL A 22 -3.14 4.98 -16.78
N ASP A 23 -2.77 6.24 -16.65
CA ASP A 23 -1.38 6.69 -16.78
C ASP A 23 -0.61 6.51 -15.48
N ARG A 24 -1.30 6.54 -14.33
CA ARG A 24 -0.66 6.44 -13.02
C ARG A 24 -1.49 5.69 -11.99
N LEU A 25 -0.82 4.88 -11.16
CA LEU A 25 -1.39 4.12 -10.06
C LEU A 25 -0.72 4.48 -8.74
N TYR A 26 -1.51 5.02 -7.81
CA TYR A 26 -1.08 5.23 -6.43
C TYR A 26 -1.55 4.08 -5.55
N THR A 27 -0.67 3.56 -4.70
CA THR A 27 -1.01 2.61 -3.65
C THR A 27 -0.72 3.25 -2.30
N LEU A 28 -1.74 3.43 -1.46
CA LEU A 28 -1.64 4.13 -0.19
C LEU A 28 -1.67 3.10 0.94
N GLY A 29 -0.57 2.93 1.68
CA GLY A 29 -0.45 1.99 2.77
C GLY A 29 -0.89 0.56 2.41
N SER A 30 -0.67 0.13 1.17
CA SER A 30 -1.11 -1.19 0.70
C SER A 30 -0.04 -2.25 0.98
N PRO A 31 -0.35 -3.34 1.72
CA PRO A 31 0.64 -4.37 2.00
C PRO A 31 0.95 -5.20 0.74
N HIS A 32 1.99 -4.86 0.01
CA HIS A 32 2.45 -5.57 -1.20
C HIS A 32 3.22 -6.85 -0.87
N THR A 33 3.91 -6.89 0.27
CA THR A 33 4.55 -8.09 0.79
C THR A 33 3.95 -8.45 2.14
N ALA A 34 3.66 -9.72 2.39
CA ALA A 34 3.26 -10.21 3.71
C ALA A 34 3.61 -11.69 3.85
N LEU A 35 3.88 -12.12 5.09
CA LEU A 35 4.18 -13.51 5.42
C LEU A 35 3.06 -14.47 5.00
N ARG A 36 1.81 -14.00 5.06
CA ARG A 36 0.63 -14.76 4.65
C ARG A 36 -0.16 -13.95 3.63
N ALA A 37 -0.02 -14.30 2.37
CA ALA A 37 -0.85 -13.74 1.30
C ALA A 37 -2.18 -14.51 1.20
N THR A 38 -3.28 -13.79 0.93
CA THR A 38 -4.51 -14.45 0.48
C THR A 38 -4.27 -15.13 -0.86
N ALA A 39 -5.06 -16.17 -1.20
CA ALA A 39 -4.93 -16.86 -2.49
C ALA A 39 -5.03 -15.89 -3.68
N MET A 40 -5.93 -14.91 -3.60
CA MET A 40 -6.10 -13.88 -4.62
C MET A 40 -4.85 -13.01 -4.76
N ARG A 41 -4.24 -12.63 -3.64
CA ARG A 41 -3.04 -11.82 -3.67
C ARG A 41 -1.86 -12.61 -4.23
N ALA A 42 -1.66 -13.86 -3.77
CA ALA A 42 -0.63 -14.74 -4.30
C ALA A 42 -0.77 -14.93 -5.82
N PHE A 43 -1.99 -15.11 -6.32
CA PHE A 43 -2.28 -15.18 -7.75
C PHE A 43 -1.85 -13.88 -8.49
N VAL A 44 -2.22 -12.70 -7.96
CA VAL A 44 -1.85 -11.41 -8.57
C VAL A 44 -0.34 -11.20 -8.56
N ASP A 45 0.33 -11.52 -7.45
CA ASP A 45 1.77 -11.33 -7.31
C ASP A 45 2.58 -12.28 -8.20
N GLN A 46 2.06 -13.50 -8.43
CA GLN A 46 2.67 -14.46 -9.35
C GLN A 46 2.49 -14.05 -10.81
N ARG A 47 1.30 -13.54 -11.16
CA ARG A 47 0.96 -13.24 -12.56
C ARG A 47 1.51 -11.89 -13.01
N TRP A 48 1.47 -10.88 -12.15
CA TRP A 48 1.92 -9.51 -12.42
C TRP A 48 2.78 -8.99 -11.26
N PRO A 49 4.03 -9.43 -11.12
CA PRO A 49 4.89 -9.05 -10.01
C PRO A 49 5.28 -7.58 -10.04
N GLY A 50 5.35 -6.93 -8.87
CA GLY A 50 5.82 -5.55 -8.75
C GLY A 50 5.02 -4.56 -9.58
N ALA A 51 5.71 -3.57 -10.14
CA ALA A 51 5.18 -2.59 -11.08
C ALA A 51 5.11 -3.14 -12.52
N PHE A 52 4.43 -4.26 -12.71
CA PHE A 52 4.45 -5.08 -13.93
C PHE A 52 4.12 -4.29 -15.21
N PHE A 53 3.23 -3.30 -15.11
CA PHE A 53 2.77 -2.53 -16.28
C PHE A 53 3.59 -1.25 -16.51
N ALA A 54 4.74 -1.07 -15.82
CA ALA A 54 5.67 -0.02 -16.17
C ALA A 54 6.40 -0.38 -17.49
N PRO A 55 6.74 0.59 -18.35
CA PRO A 55 6.56 2.03 -18.14
C PRO A 55 5.20 2.60 -18.58
N ASP A 56 4.28 1.78 -19.11
CA ASP A 56 2.99 2.25 -19.62
C ASP A 56 2.10 2.87 -18.51
N VAL A 57 2.27 2.39 -17.27
CA VAL A 57 1.61 2.93 -16.08
C VAL A 57 2.67 3.32 -15.05
N ASP A 58 2.68 4.59 -14.64
CA ASP A 58 3.51 5.05 -13.52
C ASP A 58 2.99 4.49 -12.20
N TYR A 59 3.86 3.88 -11.40
CA TYR A 59 3.50 3.38 -10.08
C TYR A 59 4.12 4.23 -8.98
N VAL A 60 3.30 4.69 -8.04
CA VAL A 60 3.74 5.39 -6.83
C VAL A 60 3.26 4.59 -5.61
N ALA A 61 4.20 4.06 -4.84
CA ALA A 61 3.91 3.34 -3.60
C ALA A 61 4.12 4.27 -2.41
N VAL A 62 3.02 4.68 -1.79
CA VAL A 62 3.00 5.62 -0.66
C VAL A 62 2.88 4.86 0.64
N ALA A 63 3.81 5.08 1.56
CA ALA A 63 3.83 4.51 2.90
C ALA A 63 3.82 5.62 3.95
N GLY A 64 2.94 5.53 4.93
CA GLY A 64 2.97 6.39 6.11
C GLY A 64 3.91 5.81 7.17
N GLU A 65 4.48 6.69 7.99
CA GLU A 65 5.36 6.33 9.11
C GLU A 65 4.98 7.14 10.35
N LEU A 66 4.33 6.47 11.32
CA LEU A 66 3.93 7.06 12.58
C LEU A 66 4.99 6.83 13.66
N ASP A 67 5.15 7.80 14.53
CA ASP A 67 5.74 7.55 15.84
C ASP A 67 4.69 6.89 16.77
N LEU A 68 4.79 5.59 16.92
CA LEU A 68 3.88 4.84 17.80
C LEU A 68 4.10 5.13 19.28
N ALA A 69 5.20 5.77 19.68
CA ALA A 69 5.44 6.17 21.05
C ALA A 69 4.49 7.28 21.51
N GLU A 70 4.08 8.14 20.59
CA GLU A 70 3.14 9.24 20.84
C GLU A 70 1.66 8.80 20.79
N GLY A 71 1.37 7.57 20.36
CA GLY A 71 0.01 7.05 20.17
C GLY A 71 -0.63 6.51 21.46
N PHE A 72 -1.97 6.32 21.40
CA PHE A 72 -2.71 5.62 22.47
C PHE A 72 -2.27 4.15 22.55
N ASP A 73 -2.29 3.58 23.76
CA ASP A 73 -1.89 2.18 24.01
C ASP A 73 -2.66 1.17 23.12
N LEU A 74 -3.95 1.41 22.89
CA LEU A 74 -4.75 0.54 22.04
C LEU A 74 -4.26 0.58 20.58
N SER A 75 -4.02 1.77 20.03
CA SER A 75 -3.51 1.92 18.67
C SER A 75 -2.14 1.27 18.50
N ARG A 76 -1.27 1.40 19.50
CA ARG A 76 0.04 0.75 19.54
C ARG A 76 -0.08 -0.78 19.53
N ARG A 77 -0.98 -1.35 20.34
CA ARG A 77 -1.22 -2.81 20.38
C ARG A 77 -1.76 -3.32 19.04
N VAL A 78 -2.68 -2.59 18.42
CA VAL A 78 -3.21 -2.94 17.10
C VAL A 78 -2.10 -2.91 16.05
N ALA A 79 -1.29 -1.85 16.03
CA ALA A 79 -0.16 -1.71 15.11
C ALA A 79 0.83 -2.89 15.25
N LYS A 80 1.30 -3.15 16.45
CA LYS A 80 2.24 -4.26 16.73
C LYS A 80 1.69 -5.62 16.29
N ARG A 81 0.42 -5.90 16.57
CA ARG A 81 -0.23 -7.14 16.13
C ARG A 81 -0.32 -7.24 14.62
N SER A 82 -0.68 -6.15 13.95
CA SER A 82 -0.75 -6.10 12.49
C SER A 82 0.63 -6.28 11.85
N TYR A 83 1.63 -5.57 12.35
CA TYR A 83 3.00 -5.65 11.85
C TYR A 83 3.57 -7.05 12.01
N THR A 84 3.40 -7.68 13.18
CA THR A 84 3.77 -9.08 13.39
C THR A 84 3.10 -10.01 12.38
N ALA A 85 1.82 -9.81 12.10
CA ALA A 85 1.08 -10.64 11.14
C ALA A 85 1.52 -10.42 9.69
N ILE A 86 1.96 -9.20 9.35
CA ILE A 86 2.35 -8.82 7.98
C ILE A 86 3.80 -9.19 7.70
N ASN A 87 4.76 -8.80 8.54
CA ASN A 87 6.19 -8.97 8.28
C ASN A 87 6.99 -9.67 9.40
N GLY A 88 6.33 -10.04 10.53
CA GLY A 88 6.96 -10.72 11.66
C GLY A 88 7.63 -9.78 12.67
N ASP A 89 7.68 -8.48 12.42
CA ASP A 89 8.34 -7.50 13.27
C ASP A 89 7.31 -6.53 13.89
N PRO A 90 7.01 -6.64 15.20
CA PRO A 90 6.06 -5.75 15.88
C PRO A 90 6.54 -4.30 16.00
N ASP A 91 7.83 -4.06 15.87
CA ASP A 91 8.46 -2.74 16.05
C ASP A 91 8.88 -2.10 14.72
N ALA A 92 8.46 -2.67 13.60
CA ALA A 92 8.69 -2.10 12.29
C ALA A 92 8.12 -0.67 12.17
N ALA A 93 8.78 0.20 11.40
CA ALA A 93 8.20 1.48 11.01
C ALA A 93 6.96 1.27 10.14
N GLY A 94 5.90 2.05 10.36
CA GLY A 94 4.64 1.93 9.59
C GLY A 94 3.58 2.94 9.99
N ASP A 95 2.45 2.87 9.31
CA ASP A 95 1.34 3.83 9.41
C ASP A 95 0.30 3.52 10.50
N GLY A 96 0.60 2.57 11.40
CA GLY A 96 -0.31 2.07 12.43
C GLY A 96 -1.03 0.78 12.03
N LEU A 97 -1.05 0.41 10.75
CA LEU A 97 -1.64 -0.84 10.26
C LEU A 97 -0.70 -1.62 9.33
N VAL A 98 0.03 -0.95 8.47
CA VAL A 98 0.92 -1.56 7.46
C VAL A 98 2.35 -1.09 7.66
N PRO A 99 3.33 -2.01 7.77
CA PRO A 99 4.74 -1.65 7.80
C PRO A 99 5.20 -0.97 6.50
N VAL A 100 6.07 0.04 6.59
CA VAL A 100 6.65 0.74 5.44
C VAL A 100 7.22 -0.24 4.42
N GLY A 101 8.07 -1.18 4.86
CA GLY A 101 8.70 -2.15 3.96
C GLY A 101 7.69 -3.01 3.20
N SER A 102 6.50 -3.24 3.80
CA SER A 102 5.42 -4.00 3.18
C SER A 102 4.60 -3.16 2.19
N ALA A 103 4.52 -1.84 2.41
CA ALA A 103 3.77 -0.92 1.58
C ALA A 103 4.51 -0.51 0.30
N LEU A 104 5.82 -0.69 0.25
CA LEU A 104 6.63 -0.36 -0.92
C LEU A 104 6.57 -1.51 -1.95
N LEU A 105 6.17 -1.17 -3.16
CA LEU A 105 6.05 -2.11 -4.28
C LEU A 105 7.34 -2.11 -5.11
N ALA A 106 7.87 -3.29 -5.40
CA ALA A 106 9.05 -3.43 -6.25
C ALA A 106 8.82 -2.80 -7.64
N GLY A 107 9.76 -1.94 -8.07
CA GLY A 107 9.68 -1.23 -9.35
C GLY A 107 8.78 0.01 -9.35
N ALA A 108 8.06 0.30 -8.26
CA ALA A 108 7.32 1.55 -8.10
C ALA A 108 8.20 2.67 -7.55
N GLN A 109 7.84 3.92 -7.81
CA GLN A 109 8.42 5.07 -7.15
C GLN A 109 8.01 5.06 -5.66
N PRO A 110 8.94 4.93 -4.70
CA PRO A 110 8.62 4.94 -3.29
C PRO A 110 8.38 6.36 -2.79
N LEU A 111 7.39 6.53 -1.92
CA LEU A 111 7.14 7.78 -1.19
C LEU A 111 6.79 7.47 0.26
N VAL A 112 7.72 7.73 1.18
CA VAL A 112 7.49 7.59 2.62
C VAL A 112 7.07 8.94 3.20
N LEU A 113 5.98 8.94 3.96
CA LEU A 113 5.38 10.13 4.54
C LEU A 113 5.45 10.09 6.07
N PRO A 114 6.44 10.78 6.68
CA PRO A 114 6.55 10.86 8.14
C PRO A 114 5.32 11.53 8.76
N GLY A 115 4.87 10.99 9.90
CA GLY A 115 3.72 11.47 10.66
C GLY A 115 2.37 11.18 10.03
N VAL A 116 2.29 10.25 9.05
CA VAL A 116 1.04 9.91 8.34
C VAL A 116 0.52 8.54 8.77
N ALA A 117 -0.73 8.52 9.22
CA ALA A 117 -1.46 7.34 9.64
C ALA A 117 -2.14 6.61 8.48
N HIS A 118 -2.46 5.32 8.69
CA HIS A 118 -3.25 4.54 7.74
C HIS A 118 -4.67 5.10 7.53
N GLY A 119 -5.26 5.61 8.58
CA GLY A 119 -6.60 6.21 8.54
C GLY A 119 -6.89 6.99 9.82
N GLY A 120 -7.99 7.73 9.85
CA GLY A 120 -8.37 8.60 10.97
C GLY A 120 -8.48 7.90 12.33
N ALA A 121 -8.66 6.59 12.37
CA ALA A 121 -8.64 5.80 13.61
C ALA A 121 -7.24 5.65 14.23
N PHE A 122 -6.18 5.87 13.46
CA PHE A 122 -4.78 5.74 13.90
C PHE A 122 -4.11 7.09 14.15
N GLY A 123 -4.67 8.17 13.62
CA GLY A 123 -4.13 9.52 13.81
C GLY A 123 -4.88 10.58 13.01
N PRO A 124 -4.73 11.87 13.40
CA PRO A 124 -5.46 12.97 12.75
C PRO A 124 -4.96 13.25 11.32
N ARG A 125 -3.68 12.98 11.04
CA ARG A 125 -3.10 13.11 9.70
C ARG A 125 -2.99 11.73 9.06
N TRP A 126 -3.79 11.47 8.05
CA TRP A 126 -3.82 10.22 7.33
C TRP A 126 -3.90 10.47 5.82
N TYR A 127 -3.77 9.45 5.01
CA TYR A 127 -3.66 9.58 3.54
C TYR A 127 -4.76 10.43 2.88
N GLY A 128 -5.94 10.54 3.48
CA GLY A 128 -7.07 11.30 2.95
C GLY A 128 -7.23 12.71 3.53
N THR A 129 -6.37 13.17 4.43
CA THR A 129 -6.41 14.57 4.90
C THR A 129 -5.86 15.52 3.83
N PRO A 130 -6.45 16.71 3.61
CA PRO A 130 -6.08 17.60 2.51
C PRO A 130 -4.58 17.86 2.40
N GLU A 131 -3.94 18.22 3.51
CA GLU A 131 -2.50 18.51 3.56
C GLU A 131 -1.61 17.28 3.28
N VAL A 132 -2.12 16.06 3.50
CA VAL A 132 -1.41 14.82 3.15
C VAL A 132 -1.65 14.46 1.70
N VAL A 133 -2.86 14.68 1.19
CA VAL A 133 -3.17 14.48 -0.24
C VAL A 133 -2.23 15.32 -1.11
N GLU A 134 -2.00 16.60 -0.78
CA GLU A 134 -1.08 17.49 -1.49
C GLU A 134 0.36 16.95 -1.55
N ARG A 135 0.77 16.09 -0.61
CA ARG A 135 2.12 15.51 -0.56
C ARG A 135 2.31 14.32 -1.50
N TRP A 136 1.27 13.56 -1.75
CA TRP A 136 1.36 12.36 -2.58
C TRP A 136 0.64 12.47 -3.92
N TRP A 137 -0.41 13.27 -4.02
CA TRP A 137 -1.13 13.48 -5.26
C TRP A 137 -0.35 14.43 -6.17
N ARG A 138 0.03 13.93 -7.32
CA ARG A 138 0.63 14.72 -8.41
C ARG A 138 -0.28 14.55 -9.61
N GLY A 139 -1.19 15.51 -9.79
CA GLY A 139 -2.13 15.56 -10.89
C GLY A 139 -1.49 15.51 -12.27
#